data_4775a7df75f0739af4d88ec6f42405f8
#
_entry.id   4775a7df75f0739af4d88ec6f42405f8
#
_cell.length_a   1.000
_cell.length_b   1.000
_cell.length_c   1.000
_cell.angle_alpha   90.00
_cell.angle_beta   90.00
_cell.angle_gamma   90.00
#
_symmetry.space_group_name_H-M   'P 1'
#
loop_
_entity.id
_entity.type
_entity.pdbx_description
1 polymer ?
#
loop_
_entity_poly.entity_id
_entity_poly.type
_entity_poly.pdbx_seq_one_letter_code
_entity_poly.pdbx_strand_id
1 'polypeptide(L)'
;MKLVRDFNDYQILDMDKGMKVEAWHNVILKRPDPQIIWPSLNPYNAKVDAIYNRSNKGGGAWDIKNAKIPATWQVTYHDLTFNLKLMGFKHTGLFPEQAYNWNMLRMKIKAANREVKVLNLFAYTGAASVAALSAGASVVHVDSSRGMID
;
A
#
# COMPACT_ATOMS: atom_id res chain seq x y z
N MET A 1 6.68 14.20 -14.03
CA MET A 1 6.21 13.52 -12.81
C MET A 1 5.10 12.55 -13.21
N LYS A 2 5.15 11.31 -12.71
CA LYS A 2 4.13 10.28 -12.98
C LYS A 2 3.18 10.24 -11.79
N LEU A 3 1.87 10.35 -12.03
CA LEU A 3 0.85 10.44 -10.98
C LEU A 3 -0.13 9.28 -11.13
N VAL A 4 -0.52 8.70 -10.01
CA VAL A 4 -1.67 7.80 -9.88
C VAL A 4 -2.86 8.66 -9.47
N ARG A 5 -3.90 8.73 -10.30
CA ARG A 5 -5.09 9.56 -10.06
C ARG A 5 -6.39 8.76 -9.96
N ASP A 6 -6.31 7.48 -10.25
CA ASP A 6 -7.43 6.56 -10.46
C ASP A 6 -7.49 5.44 -9.39
N PHE A 7 -6.80 5.62 -8.26
CA PHE A 7 -6.90 4.73 -7.12
C PHE A 7 -7.95 5.26 -6.13
N ASN A 8 -9.22 4.99 -6.42
CA ASN A 8 -10.35 5.58 -5.69
C ASN A 8 -10.42 5.14 -4.21
N ASP A 9 -9.94 3.93 -3.89
CA ASP A 9 -9.92 3.40 -2.52
C ASP A 9 -8.69 3.86 -1.70
N TYR A 10 -7.82 4.70 -2.28
CA TYR A 10 -6.69 5.26 -1.57
C TYR A 10 -6.57 6.77 -1.78
N GLN A 11 -6.41 7.50 -0.69
CA GLN A 11 -6.18 8.94 -0.72
C GLN A 11 -5.25 9.38 0.40
N ILE A 12 -4.32 10.28 0.11
CA ILE A 12 -3.59 11.03 1.13
C ILE A 12 -4.47 12.21 1.56
N LEU A 13 -4.85 12.25 2.84
CA LEU A 13 -5.69 13.29 3.41
C LEU A 13 -4.88 14.43 4.00
N ASP A 14 -3.67 14.13 4.52
CA ASP A 14 -2.77 15.13 5.07
C ASP A 14 -1.33 14.64 5.12
N MET A 15 -0.40 15.59 5.10
CA MET A 15 1.04 15.38 5.29
C MET A 15 1.59 16.50 6.16
N ASP A 16 2.03 16.16 7.39
CA ASP A 16 2.51 17.12 8.38
C ASP A 16 3.68 16.58 9.20
N LYS A 17 4.81 17.28 9.18
CA LYS A 17 5.97 17.08 10.08
C LYS A 17 6.30 15.62 10.39
N GLY A 18 6.58 14.85 9.35
CA GLY A 18 6.97 13.45 9.47
C GLY A 18 5.83 12.45 9.61
N MET A 19 4.59 12.91 9.47
CA MET A 19 3.39 12.07 9.53
C MET A 19 2.55 12.24 8.28
N LYS A 20 1.83 11.20 7.89
CA LYS A 20 0.78 11.25 6.87
C LYS A 20 -0.51 10.65 7.38
N VAL A 21 -1.62 11.22 6.95
CA VAL A 21 -2.97 10.69 7.16
C VAL A 21 -3.48 10.18 5.83
N GLU A 22 -3.92 8.95 5.80
CA GLU A 22 -4.33 8.24 4.60
C GLU A 22 -5.69 7.60 4.79
N ALA A 23 -6.56 7.72 3.80
CA ALA A 23 -7.76 6.90 3.68
C ALA A 23 -7.45 5.65 2.85
N TRP A 24 -7.83 4.49 3.36
CA TRP A 24 -7.75 3.20 2.73
C TRP A 24 -9.16 2.62 2.66
N HIS A 25 -9.92 3.02 1.64
CA HIS A 25 -11.35 2.84 1.56
C HIS A 25 -12.04 3.50 2.78
N ASN A 26 -12.63 2.72 3.68
CA ASN A 26 -13.32 3.22 4.88
C ASN A 26 -12.42 3.27 6.14
N VAL A 27 -11.12 3.01 6.02
CA VAL A 27 -10.18 3.00 7.14
C VAL A 27 -9.21 4.18 7.03
N ILE A 28 -9.17 5.03 8.05
CA ILE A 28 -8.29 6.21 8.09
C ILE A 28 -7.13 5.96 9.05
N LEU A 29 -5.92 6.01 8.53
CA LEU A 29 -4.69 5.72 9.27
C LEU A 29 -3.79 6.94 9.34
N LYS A 30 -3.16 7.14 10.51
CA LYS A 30 -2.06 8.10 10.68
C LYS A 30 -0.77 7.32 10.95
N ARG A 31 0.27 7.56 10.14
CA ARG A 31 1.53 6.83 10.27
C ARG A 31 2.75 7.68 9.92
N PRO A 32 3.94 7.36 10.48
CA PRO A 32 5.14 8.14 10.24
C PRO A 32 5.65 7.98 8.81
N ASP A 33 5.98 9.13 8.22
CA ASP A 33 6.71 9.25 6.96
C ASP A 33 7.78 10.35 7.12
N PRO A 34 9.03 9.99 7.47
CA PRO A 34 10.08 10.97 7.79
C PRO A 34 10.48 11.87 6.62
N GLN A 35 10.10 11.54 5.39
CA GLN A 35 10.38 12.39 4.23
C GLN A 35 9.52 13.64 4.20
N ILE A 36 8.43 13.67 4.97
CA ILE A 36 7.53 14.82 5.08
C ILE A 36 8.11 15.80 6.11
N ILE A 37 8.98 16.71 5.64
CA ILE A 37 9.68 17.70 6.50
C ILE A 37 8.92 19.01 6.65
N TRP A 38 7.85 19.23 5.91
CA TRP A 38 7.04 20.45 5.90
C TRP A 38 5.84 20.35 6.84
N PRO A 39 5.32 21.49 7.33
CA PRO A 39 4.06 21.54 8.05
C PRO A 39 2.89 21.48 7.07
N SER A 40 1.76 20.93 7.52
CA SER A 40 0.49 21.01 6.79
C SER A 40 -0.02 22.46 6.76
N LEU A 41 -0.51 22.89 5.61
CA LEU A 41 -1.20 24.17 5.45
C LEU A 41 -2.68 24.09 5.84
N ASN A 42 -3.26 22.89 5.80
CA ASN A 42 -4.65 22.63 6.18
C ASN A 42 -4.73 21.29 6.92
N PRO A 43 -4.40 21.27 8.22
CA PRO A 43 -4.31 20.04 9.00
C PRO A 43 -5.61 19.23 9.01
N TYR A 44 -5.49 17.93 8.86
CA TYR A 44 -6.62 17.01 8.99
C TYR A 44 -7.03 16.87 10.44
N ASN A 45 -8.22 17.38 10.78
CA ASN A 45 -8.73 17.48 12.15
C ASN A 45 -9.84 16.45 12.47
N ALA A 46 -10.20 15.60 11.53
CA ALA A 46 -11.19 14.57 11.77
C ALA A 46 -10.59 13.33 12.48
N LYS A 47 -11.47 12.42 12.90
CA LYS A 47 -11.03 11.20 13.58
C LYS A 47 -10.26 10.28 12.64
N VAL A 48 -9.21 9.64 13.17
CA VAL A 48 -8.47 8.54 12.53
C VAL A 48 -8.81 7.23 13.24
N ASP A 49 -8.75 6.11 12.51
CA ASP A 49 -9.08 4.79 13.07
C ASP A 49 -7.90 4.18 13.83
N ALA A 50 -6.67 4.40 13.36
CA ALA A 50 -5.48 3.96 14.07
C ALA A 50 -4.28 4.88 13.78
N ILE A 51 -3.36 4.94 14.76
CA ILE A 51 -2.11 5.71 14.68
C ILE A 51 -0.94 4.75 14.93
N TYR A 52 0.03 4.73 14.03
CA TYR A 52 1.27 4.00 14.28
C TYR A 52 2.27 4.86 15.03
N ASN A 53 2.64 4.44 16.23
CA ASN A 53 3.63 5.09 17.07
C ASN A 53 4.97 4.34 16.98
N ARG A 54 6.05 5.03 16.60
CA ARG A 54 7.40 4.47 16.61
C ARG A 54 7.94 4.33 18.02
N SER A 55 8.64 3.23 18.26
CA SER A 55 9.44 3.05 19.49
C SER A 55 10.86 3.59 19.30
N ASN A 56 11.42 4.17 20.34
CA ASN A 56 12.84 4.61 20.36
C ASN A 56 13.83 3.43 20.31
N LYS A 57 13.36 2.21 20.54
CA LYS A 57 14.15 0.96 20.50
C LYS A 57 14.04 0.22 19.16
N GLY A 58 13.44 0.85 18.13
CA GLY A 58 13.09 0.23 16.86
C GLY A 58 11.68 -0.35 16.85
N GLY A 59 11.09 -0.51 15.66
CA GLY A 59 9.72 -0.95 15.51
C GLY A 59 8.68 0.09 15.97
N GLY A 60 7.60 -0.38 16.57
CA GLY A 60 6.49 0.43 17.07
C GLY A 60 5.21 -0.38 17.22
N ALA A 61 4.11 0.30 17.48
CA ALA A 61 2.79 -0.32 17.64
C ALA A 61 1.68 0.58 17.08
N TRP A 62 0.58 -0.05 16.69
CA TRP A 62 -0.66 0.63 16.34
C TRP A 62 -1.44 0.97 17.61
N ASP A 63 -1.80 2.22 17.75
CA ASP A 63 -2.74 2.73 18.73
C ASP A 63 -4.12 2.78 18.06
N ILE A 64 -4.98 1.83 18.38
CA ILE A 64 -6.32 1.67 17.78
C ILE A 64 -7.26 2.69 18.44
N LYS A 65 -7.77 3.62 17.65
CA LYS A 65 -8.71 4.66 18.08
C LYS A 65 -10.17 4.26 17.84
N ASN A 66 -10.41 3.44 16.84
CA ASN A 66 -11.72 2.91 16.49
C ASN A 66 -11.74 1.40 16.75
N ALA A 67 -12.41 0.96 17.81
CA ALA A 67 -12.53 -0.45 18.16
C ALA A 67 -13.28 -1.29 17.10
N LYS A 68 -13.96 -0.64 16.14
CA LYS A 68 -14.68 -1.29 15.04
C LYS A 68 -13.85 -1.45 13.78
N ILE A 69 -12.56 -1.04 13.80
CA ILE A 69 -11.68 -1.27 12.66
C ILE A 69 -11.61 -2.78 12.36
N PRO A 70 -11.85 -3.23 11.13
CA PRO A 70 -11.80 -4.64 10.81
C PRO A 70 -10.36 -5.18 10.92
N ALA A 71 -10.21 -6.44 11.31
CA ALA A 71 -8.91 -7.10 11.35
C ALA A 71 -8.24 -7.15 9.97
N THR A 72 -9.05 -7.28 8.91
CA THR A 72 -8.67 -7.18 7.51
C THR A 72 -9.73 -6.42 6.74
N TRP A 73 -9.33 -5.64 5.73
CA TRP A 73 -10.26 -4.97 4.82
C TRP A 73 -9.71 -5.03 3.40
N GLN A 74 -10.55 -4.71 2.43
CA GLN A 74 -10.18 -4.72 1.03
C GLN A 74 -10.08 -3.31 0.46
N VAL A 75 -9.15 -3.14 -0.48
CA VAL A 75 -9.08 -2.01 -1.39
C VAL A 75 -8.98 -2.53 -2.82
N THR A 76 -9.57 -1.80 -3.75
CA THR A 76 -9.59 -2.13 -5.17
C THR A 76 -8.79 -1.11 -5.97
N TYR A 77 -8.09 -1.59 -6.97
CA TYR A 77 -7.45 -0.77 -7.98
C TYR A 77 -7.75 -1.35 -9.37
N HIS A 78 -8.65 -0.72 -10.11
CA HIS A 78 -9.25 -1.29 -11.32
C HIS A 78 -9.90 -2.65 -11.04
N ASP A 79 -9.42 -3.70 -11.69
CA ASP A 79 -9.84 -5.10 -11.53
C ASP A 79 -9.04 -5.88 -10.49
N LEU A 80 -8.10 -5.23 -9.80
CA LEU A 80 -7.28 -5.84 -8.77
C LEU A 80 -7.88 -5.55 -7.38
N THR A 81 -7.97 -6.58 -6.54
CA THR A 81 -8.40 -6.47 -5.15
C THR A 81 -7.27 -6.90 -4.22
N PHE A 82 -7.01 -6.10 -3.20
CA PHE A 82 -5.96 -6.35 -2.22
C PHE A 82 -6.54 -6.42 -0.82
N ASN A 83 -6.14 -7.43 -0.05
CA ASN A 83 -6.46 -7.55 1.36
C ASN A 83 -5.42 -6.81 2.18
N LEU A 84 -5.87 -5.91 3.04
CA LEU A 84 -5.03 -5.13 3.93
C LEU A 84 -5.28 -5.50 5.38
N LYS A 85 -4.26 -5.31 6.21
CA LYS A 85 -4.34 -5.44 7.68
C LYS A 85 -3.33 -4.51 8.34
N LEU A 86 -3.55 -4.17 9.60
CA LEU A 86 -2.51 -3.52 10.41
C LEU A 86 -1.44 -4.57 10.73
N MET A 87 -0.25 -4.37 10.17
CA MET A 87 0.88 -5.29 10.37
C MET A 87 1.63 -4.93 11.66
N GLY A 88 2.52 -5.79 12.14
CA GLY A 88 3.36 -5.54 13.32
C GLY A 88 4.36 -4.38 13.15
N PHE A 89 4.31 -3.68 12.02
CA PHE A 89 5.07 -2.48 11.68
C PHE A 89 4.18 -1.48 10.95
N LYS A 90 4.70 -0.29 10.61
CA LYS A 90 3.89 0.83 10.06
C LYS A 90 3.17 0.57 8.73
N HIS A 91 3.41 -0.55 8.08
CA HIS A 91 2.84 -0.86 6.77
C HIS A 91 1.49 -1.59 6.87
N THR A 92 0.71 -1.54 5.80
CA THR A 92 -0.61 -2.13 5.68
C THR A 92 -0.65 -3.32 4.70
N GLY A 93 0.49 -3.63 4.07
CA GLY A 93 0.60 -4.68 3.06
C GLY A 93 0.60 -4.16 1.62
N LEU A 94 0.38 -2.86 1.38
CA LEU A 94 0.33 -2.30 0.03
C LEU A 94 1.12 -0.99 -0.07
N PHE A 95 1.72 -0.76 -1.24
CA PHE A 95 2.37 0.49 -1.63
C PHE A 95 1.60 1.10 -2.80
N PRO A 96 0.65 2.01 -2.55
CA PRO A 96 -0.26 2.54 -3.57
C PRO A 96 0.46 3.36 -4.64
N GLU A 97 1.61 3.96 -4.33
CA GLU A 97 2.46 4.65 -5.28
C GLU A 97 2.99 3.74 -6.39
N GLN A 98 3.00 2.42 -6.18
CA GLN A 98 3.41 1.44 -7.18
C GLN A 98 2.35 1.16 -8.24
N ALA A 99 1.13 1.68 -8.10
CA ALA A 99 0.04 1.45 -9.04
C ALA A 99 0.38 1.87 -10.48
N TYR A 100 1.17 2.95 -10.64
CA TYR A 100 1.70 3.32 -11.95
C TYR A 100 2.56 2.19 -12.57
N ASN A 101 3.42 1.57 -11.78
CA ASN A 101 4.28 0.48 -12.23
C ASN A 101 3.47 -0.78 -12.54
N TRP A 102 2.40 -1.06 -11.79
CA TRP A 102 1.49 -2.17 -12.08
C TRP A 102 0.83 -1.98 -13.44
N ASN A 103 0.32 -0.79 -13.74
CA ASN A 103 -0.29 -0.48 -15.03
C ASN A 103 0.72 -0.61 -16.19
N MET A 104 1.92 -0.05 -16.02
CA MET A 104 2.98 -0.15 -17.02
C MET A 104 3.37 -1.62 -17.28
N LEU A 105 3.50 -2.43 -16.24
CA LEU A 105 3.80 -3.86 -16.34
C LEU A 105 2.71 -4.59 -17.13
N ARG A 106 1.45 -4.38 -16.76
CA ARG A 106 0.29 -4.98 -17.45
C ARG A 106 0.25 -4.61 -18.94
N MET A 107 0.46 -3.34 -19.26
CA MET A 107 0.51 -2.89 -20.67
C MET A 107 1.61 -3.58 -21.45
N LYS A 108 2.82 -3.70 -20.90
CA LYS A 108 3.95 -4.37 -21.56
C LYS A 108 3.69 -5.86 -21.77
N ILE A 109 3.11 -6.55 -20.79
CA ILE A 109 2.76 -7.97 -20.90
C ILE A 109 1.74 -8.16 -22.02
N LYS A 110 0.66 -7.38 -22.04
CA LYS A 110 -0.39 -7.46 -23.07
C LYS A 110 0.16 -7.14 -24.47
N ALA A 111 1.04 -6.16 -24.60
CA ALA A 111 1.63 -5.77 -25.88
C ALA A 111 2.66 -6.76 -26.44
N ALA A 112 3.16 -7.68 -25.62
CA ALA A 112 4.17 -8.64 -26.05
C ALA A 112 3.67 -9.67 -27.08
N ASN A 113 2.36 -9.92 -27.14
CA ASN A 113 1.71 -10.89 -28.04
C ASN A 113 2.36 -12.28 -28.01
N ARG A 114 2.87 -12.69 -26.85
CA ARG A 114 3.49 -13.99 -26.57
C ARG A 114 3.37 -14.31 -25.09
N GLU A 115 3.64 -15.55 -24.73
CA GLU A 115 3.79 -15.92 -23.32
C GLU A 115 4.90 -15.08 -22.68
N VAL A 116 4.61 -14.51 -21.52
CA VAL A 116 5.55 -13.72 -20.73
C VAL A 116 5.76 -14.39 -19.39
N LYS A 117 7.02 -14.63 -19.03
CA LYS A 117 7.44 -15.11 -17.72
C LYS A 117 8.06 -13.96 -16.95
N VAL A 118 7.56 -13.70 -15.74
CA VAL A 118 8.00 -12.61 -14.88
C VAL A 118 8.67 -13.17 -13.63
N LEU A 119 9.88 -12.71 -13.34
CA LEU A 119 10.53 -12.92 -12.06
C LEU A 119 10.37 -11.63 -11.23
N ASN A 120 9.59 -11.70 -10.16
CA ASN A 120 9.39 -10.59 -9.22
C ASN A 120 10.26 -10.83 -7.98
N LEU A 121 11.35 -10.08 -7.86
CA LEU A 121 12.27 -10.11 -6.73
C LEU A 121 11.89 -9.00 -5.73
N PHE A 122 12.14 -9.24 -4.44
CA PHE A 122 11.71 -8.36 -3.35
C PHE A 122 10.19 -8.11 -3.43
N ALA A 123 9.46 -9.17 -3.66
CA ALA A 123 8.10 -9.11 -4.16
C ALA A 123 7.08 -8.69 -3.11
N TYR A 124 7.49 -8.57 -1.85
CA TYR A 124 6.68 -8.14 -0.72
C TYR A 124 5.39 -8.96 -0.63
N THR A 125 4.22 -8.35 -0.45
CA THR A 125 2.91 -9.02 -0.38
C THR A 125 2.31 -9.37 -1.76
N GLY A 126 3.03 -9.10 -2.86
CA GLY A 126 2.70 -9.62 -4.19
C GLY A 126 1.86 -8.72 -5.09
N ALA A 127 1.65 -7.45 -4.80
CA ALA A 127 0.82 -6.58 -5.64
C ALA A 127 1.28 -6.55 -7.11
N ALA A 128 2.60 -6.45 -7.36
CA ALA A 128 3.14 -6.50 -8.73
C ALA A 128 2.96 -7.89 -9.37
N SER A 129 3.05 -8.96 -8.59
CA SER A 129 2.79 -10.34 -9.06
C SER A 129 1.34 -10.50 -9.49
N VAL A 130 0.39 -10.04 -8.67
CA VAL A 130 -1.04 -10.08 -8.99
C VAL A 130 -1.32 -9.27 -10.26
N ALA A 131 -0.72 -8.08 -10.39
CA ALA A 131 -0.85 -7.26 -11.59
C ALA A 131 -0.29 -7.96 -12.85
N ALA A 132 0.84 -8.66 -12.75
CA ALA A 132 1.39 -9.43 -13.87
C ALA A 132 0.52 -10.62 -14.24
N LEU A 133 0.02 -11.38 -13.26
CA LEU A 133 -0.89 -12.52 -13.46
C LEU A 133 -2.18 -12.07 -14.14
N SER A 134 -2.79 -10.94 -13.71
CA SER A 134 -4.00 -10.40 -14.31
C SER A 134 -3.84 -9.98 -15.79
N ALA A 135 -2.60 -9.77 -16.22
CA ALA A 135 -2.27 -9.49 -17.62
C ALA A 135 -1.93 -10.73 -18.44
N GLY A 136 -1.98 -11.94 -17.83
CA GLY A 136 -1.73 -13.23 -18.50
C GLY A 136 -0.28 -13.70 -18.44
N ALA A 137 0.57 -13.17 -17.58
CA ALA A 137 1.92 -13.66 -17.38
C ALA A 137 1.97 -14.86 -16.41
N SER A 138 2.99 -15.69 -16.57
CA SER A 138 3.44 -16.64 -15.53
C SER A 138 4.41 -15.90 -14.60
N VAL A 139 4.26 -16.04 -13.27
CA VAL A 139 5.06 -15.27 -12.31
C VAL A 139 5.78 -16.19 -11.32
N VAL A 140 7.07 -15.92 -11.13
CA VAL A 140 7.84 -16.42 -9.99
C VAL A 140 7.96 -15.28 -8.99
N HIS A 141 7.41 -15.47 -7.81
CA HIS A 141 7.37 -14.49 -6.72
C HIS A 141 8.40 -14.85 -5.67
N VAL A 142 9.34 -13.95 -5.38
CA VAL A 142 10.45 -14.19 -4.46
C VAL A 142 10.57 -13.05 -3.45
N ASP A 143 10.50 -13.38 -2.17
CA ASP A 143 10.83 -12.47 -1.07
C ASP A 143 11.63 -13.22 0.00
N SER A 144 12.51 -12.51 0.71
CA SER A 144 13.31 -13.09 1.80
C SER A 144 12.52 -13.23 3.11
N SER A 145 11.42 -12.49 3.23
CA SER A 145 10.57 -12.51 4.43
C SER A 145 9.45 -13.54 4.26
N ARG A 146 9.53 -14.64 5.02
CA ARG A 146 8.49 -15.67 5.02
C ARG A 146 7.09 -15.10 5.30
N GLY A 147 6.95 -14.19 6.25
CA GLY A 147 5.66 -13.57 6.58
C GLY A 147 5.10 -12.62 5.51
N MET A 148 5.83 -12.42 4.39
CA MET A 148 5.33 -11.70 3.21
C MET A 148 4.86 -12.65 2.11
N ILE A 149 5.25 -13.93 2.18
CA ILE A 149 4.93 -14.95 1.17
C ILE A 149 3.74 -15.81 1.60
N ASP A 150 3.57 -16.03 2.92
CA ASP A 150 2.46 -16.74 3.54
C ASP A 150 1.19 -15.85 3.61
#